data_7c1326fc22eea5d26ea8195dc10ff993
#
_entry.id   7c1326fc22eea5d26ea8195dc10ff993
#
_cell.length_a   1.000
_cell.length_b   1.000
_cell.length_c   1.000
_cell.angle_alpha   90.00
_cell.angle_beta   90.00
_cell.angle_gamma   90.00
#
_symmetry.space_group_name_H-M   'P 1'
#
loop_
_entity.id
_entity.type
_entity.pdbx_description
1 polymer ?
#
loop_
_entity_poly.entity_id
_entity_poly.type
_entity_poly.pdbx_seq_one_letter_code
_entity_poly.pdbx_strand_id
1 'polypeptide(L)'
;MSAEDQVSKRTILITGASSGIGRAVAELFLEKGWQVGLLARRAEQLEEVAQDRDTAHVLPADVTDPGAVDHAFDCFAKRVGRLDVLFNNAGIFTPSGTIDEIELEDWFAAVNVNLNGMFLAARAAFRQMRQQSPQGGRIINNGSIAAHVPRPGSAPYAATKSAITGLTRSLSLDGRPFQIACGQIDIGNARTPMVEDLSARQVSADPSAVPMQTFAVEDAAQSVLHMADLPLEANVQFMTIMATTMPYIGRG
;
A
#
# COMPACT_ATOMS: atom_id res chain seq x y z
N MET A 1 -20.93 14.95 -30.38
CA MET A 1 -20.24 14.11 -29.40
C MET A 1 -21.12 12.90 -29.19
N SER A 2 -20.72 11.78 -29.77
CA SER A 2 -21.46 10.52 -29.69
C SER A 2 -21.40 9.92 -28.28
N ALA A 3 -22.45 9.22 -27.90
CA ALA A 3 -22.59 8.56 -26.58
C ALA A 3 -21.60 7.39 -26.34
N GLU A 4 -20.63 7.21 -27.21
CA GLU A 4 -19.67 6.09 -27.20
C GLU A 4 -18.33 6.41 -26.49
N ASP A 5 -18.07 7.66 -26.04
CA ASP A 5 -16.78 8.08 -25.49
C ASP A 5 -16.76 8.23 -23.94
N GLN A 6 -17.76 7.78 -23.20
CA GLN A 6 -17.71 7.71 -21.75
C GLN A 6 -17.45 6.28 -21.24
N VAL A 7 -16.36 5.66 -21.66
CA VAL A 7 -15.78 4.61 -20.82
C VAL A 7 -15.33 5.29 -19.52
N SER A 8 -16.09 5.09 -18.47
CA SER A 8 -15.76 5.61 -17.13
C SER A 8 -14.31 5.21 -16.82
N LYS A 9 -13.43 6.21 -16.69
CA LYS A 9 -12.02 5.96 -16.36
C LYS A 9 -11.96 5.20 -15.04
N ARG A 10 -11.18 4.13 -14.99
CA ARG A 10 -10.98 3.33 -13.75
C ARG A 10 -10.32 4.19 -12.67
N THR A 11 -10.63 3.88 -11.44
CA THR A 11 -10.25 4.70 -10.28
C THR A 11 -9.44 3.90 -9.27
N ILE A 12 -8.40 4.50 -8.71
CA ILE A 12 -7.61 3.93 -7.62
C ILE A 12 -7.33 4.99 -6.55
N LEU A 13 -7.42 4.60 -5.28
CA LEU A 13 -6.92 5.41 -4.17
C LEU A 13 -5.68 4.71 -3.58
N ILE A 14 -4.62 5.48 -3.36
CA ILE A 14 -3.33 4.97 -2.90
C ILE A 14 -2.97 5.66 -1.59
N THR A 15 -2.82 4.90 -0.51
CA THR A 15 -2.30 5.43 0.76
C THR A 15 -0.78 5.40 0.77
N GLY A 16 -0.14 6.43 1.34
CA GLY A 16 1.31 6.58 1.31
C GLY A 16 1.84 6.92 -0.09
N ALA A 17 1.07 7.68 -0.89
CA ALA A 17 1.36 8.00 -2.29
C ALA A 17 2.52 8.99 -2.48
N SER A 18 3.05 9.61 -1.42
CA SER A 18 4.06 10.67 -1.52
C SER A 18 5.49 10.18 -1.77
N SER A 19 5.78 8.88 -1.62
CA SER A 19 7.15 8.35 -1.75
C SER A 19 7.16 6.83 -2.01
N GLY A 20 8.32 6.31 -2.41
CA GLY A 20 8.60 4.88 -2.51
C GLY A 20 7.61 4.13 -3.41
N ILE A 21 7.16 2.96 -2.95
CA ILE A 21 6.23 2.10 -3.70
C ILE A 21 4.92 2.82 -4.03
N GLY A 22 4.35 3.55 -3.06
CA GLY A 22 3.09 4.27 -3.27
C GLY A 22 3.20 5.33 -4.38
N ARG A 23 4.30 6.07 -4.43
CA ARG A 23 4.59 7.04 -5.49
C ARG A 23 4.76 6.36 -6.85
N ALA A 24 5.56 5.30 -6.93
CA ALA A 24 5.78 4.57 -8.19
C ALA A 24 4.47 3.97 -8.75
N VAL A 25 3.61 3.42 -7.86
CA VAL A 25 2.27 2.96 -8.25
C VAL A 25 1.43 4.12 -8.75
N ALA A 26 1.43 5.27 -8.06
CA ALA A 26 0.64 6.44 -8.46
C ALA A 26 1.06 6.96 -9.85
N GLU A 27 2.36 7.13 -10.07
CA GLU A 27 2.90 7.58 -11.35
C GLU A 27 2.52 6.63 -12.50
N LEU A 28 2.67 5.31 -12.29
CA LEU A 28 2.29 4.30 -13.29
C LEU A 28 0.78 4.36 -13.62
N PHE A 29 -0.09 4.43 -12.61
CA PHE A 29 -1.54 4.48 -12.84
C PHE A 29 -1.99 5.77 -13.51
N LEU A 30 -1.35 6.91 -13.18
CA LEU A 30 -1.56 8.18 -13.87
C LEU A 30 -1.15 8.09 -15.35
N GLU A 31 -0.02 7.46 -15.67
CA GLU A 31 0.42 7.20 -17.04
C GLU A 31 -0.54 6.30 -17.82
N LYS A 32 -1.19 5.36 -17.13
CA LYS A 32 -2.24 4.50 -17.71
C LYS A 32 -3.60 5.20 -17.84
N GLY A 33 -3.72 6.47 -17.44
CA GLY A 33 -4.94 7.26 -17.58
C GLY A 33 -6.02 6.99 -16.53
N TRP A 34 -5.68 6.34 -15.42
CA TRP A 34 -6.60 6.15 -14.31
C TRP A 34 -6.86 7.46 -13.56
N GLN A 35 -8.00 7.53 -12.86
CA GLN A 35 -8.24 8.55 -11.84
C GLN A 35 -7.56 8.10 -10.55
N VAL A 36 -6.60 8.86 -10.04
CA VAL A 36 -5.75 8.44 -8.92
C VAL A 36 -5.95 9.35 -7.72
N GLY A 37 -6.46 8.81 -6.61
CA GLY A 37 -6.48 9.46 -5.31
C GLY A 37 -5.12 9.29 -4.63
N LEU A 38 -4.42 10.39 -4.39
CA LEU A 38 -3.10 10.44 -3.76
C LEU A 38 -3.26 10.79 -2.29
N LEU A 39 -3.19 9.81 -1.38
CA LEU A 39 -3.37 10.03 0.05
C LEU A 39 -2.05 9.89 0.82
N ALA A 40 -1.62 10.97 1.47
CA ALA A 40 -0.52 11.02 2.43
C ALA A 40 -0.58 12.32 3.24
N ARG A 41 0.25 12.46 4.28
CA ARG A 41 0.25 13.63 5.16
C ARG A 41 0.77 14.91 4.50
N ARG A 42 1.76 14.79 3.62
CA ARG A 42 2.50 15.94 3.05
C ARG A 42 1.90 16.34 1.72
N ALA A 43 1.10 17.42 1.73
CA ALA A 43 0.42 17.92 0.53
C ALA A 43 1.39 18.28 -0.60
N GLU A 44 2.48 19.00 -0.29
CA GLU A 44 3.48 19.43 -1.28
C GLU A 44 4.04 18.26 -2.08
N GLN A 45 4.37 17.13 -1.41
CA GLN A 45 4.88 15.96 -2.10
C GLN A 45 3.81 15.23 -2.94
N LEU A 46 2.54 15.34 -2.55
CA LEU A 46 1.44 14.81 -3.36
C LEU A 46 1.21 15.65 -4.61
N GLU A 47 1.37 16.97 -4.53
CA GLU A 47 1.31 17.88 -5.68
C GLU A 47 2.47 17.61 -6.67
N GLU A 48 3.68 17.31 -6.17
CA GLU A 48 4.80 16.86 -7.01
C GLU A 48 4.46 15.58 -7.79
N VAL A 49 3.76 14.62 -7.16
CA VAL A 49 3.33 13.39 -7.84
C VAL A 49 2.19 13.68 -8.84
N ALA A 50 1.30 14.58 -8.49
CA ALA A 50 0.17 14.96 -9.34
C ALA A 50 0.62 15.62 -10.66
N GLN A 51 1.68 16.44 -10.64
CA GLN A 51 2.24 17.13 -11.81
C GLN A 51 1.14 17.83 -12.66
N ASP A 52 0.21 18.52 -12.01
CA ASP A 52 -0.92 19.22 -12.63
C ASP A 52 -1.80 18.35 -13.55
N ARG A 53 -1.79 17.02 -13.36
CA ARG A 53 -2.64 16.10 -14.15
C ARG A 53 -4.08 16.12 -13.63
N ASP A 54 -5.04 16.37 -14.49
CA ASP A 54 -6.49 16.38 -14.17
C ASP A 54 -6.99 15.05 -13.58
N THR A 55 -6.24 13.96 -13.79
CA THR A 55 -6.56 12.63 -13.28
C THR A 55 -5.98 12.35 -11.89
N ALA A 56 -5.18 13.27 -11.35
CA ALA A 56 -4.61 13.17 -10.01
C ALA A 56 -5.46 13.97 -9.00
N HIS A 57 -5.77 13.33 -7.88
CA HIS A 57 -6.57 13.93 -6.81
C HIS A 57 -5.77 13.93 -5.51
N VAL A 58 -5.26 15.07 -5.13
CA VAL A 58 -4.47 15.26 -3.90
C VAL A 58 -5.40 15.25 -2.69
N LEU A 59 -5.12 14.35 -1.73
CA LEU A 59 -5.93 14.05 -0.55
C LEU A 59 -5.03 14.05 0.71
N PRO A 60 -4.66 15.22 1.24
CA PRO A 60 -3.80 15.28 2.42
C PRO A 60 -4.55 14.72 3.64
N ALA A 61 -4.05 13.61 4.20
CA ALA A 61 -4.62 12.99 5.39
C ALA A 61 -3.58 12.14 6.13
N ASP A 62 -3.71 12.06 7.45
CA ASP A 62 -3.00 11.07 8.26
C ASP A 62 -3.85 9.80 8.33
N VAL A 63 -3.28 8.65 7.94
CA VAL A 63 -3.99 7.36 7.98
C VAL A 63 -4.35 6.93 9.41
N THR A 64 -3.75 7.53 10.43
CA THR A 64 -4.05 7.25 11.84
C THR A 64 -5.25 8.05 12.38
N ASP A 65 -5.75 9.04 11.62
CA ASP A 65 -6.94 9.83 11.96
C ASP A 65 -8.18 9.28 11.22
N PRO A 66 -9.13 8.65 11.93
CA PRO A 66 -10.32 8.08 11.31
C PRO A 66 -11.17 9.12 10.55
N GLY A 67 -11.27 10.36 11.09
CA GLY A 67 -12.05 11.42 10.47
C GLY A 67 -11.41 11.93 9.18
N ALA A 68 -10.09 12.13 9.19
CA ALA A 68 -9.34 12.53 8.01
C ALA A 68 -9.38 11.46 6.90
N VAL A 69 -9.28 10.18 7.26
CA VAL A 69 -9.41 9.06 6.31
C VAL A 69 -10.81 9.03 5.71
N ASP A 70 -11.86 9.01 6.53
CA ASP A 70 -13.24 9.00 6.03
C ASP A 70 -13.52 10.20 5.10
N HIS A 71 -13.06 11.40 5.47
CA HIS A 71 -13.21 12.60 4.64
C HIS A 71 -12.48 12.49 3.30
N ALA A 72 -11.25 11.98 3.28
CA ALA A 72 -10.47 11.82 2.05
C ALA A 72 -11.15 10.85 1.06
N PHE A 73 -11.66 9.71 1.56
CA PHE A 73 -12.40 8.76 0.73
C PHE A 73 -13.71 9.35 0.19
N ASP A 74 -14.46 10.06 1.02
CA ASP A 74 -15.70 10.73 0.61
C ASP A 74 -15.44 11.82 -0.44
N CYS A 75 -14.37 12.61 -0.29
CA CYS A 75 -13.95 13.62 -1.26
C CYS A 75 -13.57 12.98 -2.60
N PHE A 76 -12.80 11.90 -2.57
CA PHE A 76 -12.41 11.19 -3.79
C PHE A 76 -13.64 10.60 -4.49
N ALA A 77 -14.48 9.85 -3.78
CA ALA A 77 -15.68 9.25 -4.34
C ALA A 77 -16.64 10.27 -4.96
N LYS A 78 -16.80 11.46 -4.34
CA LYS A 78 -17.61 12.57 -4.90
C LYS A 78 -17.03 13.12 -6.20
N ARG A 79 -15.71 13.16 -6.35
CA ARG A 79 -15.04 13.68 -7.56
C ARG A 79 -15.11 12.72 -8.73
N VAL A 80 -14.93 11.42 -8.47
CA VAL A 80 -14.77 10.40 -9.53
C VAL A 80 -15.95 9.44 -9.67
N GLY A 81 -16.93 9.51 -8.77
CA GLY A 81 -18.17 8.73 -8.79
C GLY A 81 -18.10 7.35 -8.19
N ARG A 82 -16.93 6.68 -8.18
CA ARG A 82 -16.73 5.34 -7.62
C ARG A 82 -15.29 5.09 -7.19
N LEU A 83 -15.05 4.00 -6.50
CA LEU A 83 -13.73 3.50 -6.14
C LEU A 83 -13.57 2.06 -6.66
N ASP A 84 -12.74 1.86 -7.70
CA ASP A 84 -12.48 0.52 -8.24
C ASP A 84 -11.42 -0.22 -7.45
N VAL A 85 -10.34 0.47 -7.07
CA VAL A 85 -9.19 -0.14 -6.37
C VAL A 85 -8.74 0.72 -5.20
N LEU A 86 -8.47 0.09 -4.06
CA LEU A 86 -7.64 0.64 -2.99
C LEU A 86 -6.28 -0.07 -3.02
N PHE A 87 -5.19 0.67 -3.20
CA PHE A 87 -3.85 0.21 -2.85
C PHE A 87 -3.51 0.72 -1.44
N ASN A 88 -3.65 -0.15 -0.47
CA ASN A 88 -3.48 0.13 0.95
C ASN A 88 -2.01 -0.08 1.34
N ASN A 89 -1.21 1.00 1.23
CA ASN A 89 0.24 0.90 1.21
C ASN A 89 0.94 1.68 2.33
N ALA A 90 0.30 2.67 2.93
CA ALA A 90 0.93 3.48 3.96
C ALA A 90 1.57 2.62 5.07
N GLY A 91 2.82 2.92 5.39
CA GLY A 91 3.56 2.18 6.41
C GLY A 91 4.88 2.85 6.76
N ILE A 92 5.42 2.52 7.92
CA ILE A 92 6.70 3.01 8.43
C ILE A 92 7.55 1.85 8.93
N PHE A 93 8.88 2.05 8.92
CA PHE A 93 9.83 1.31 9.75
C PHE A 93 10.14 2.12 11.01
N THR A 94 10.37 1.42 12.10
CA THR A 94 10.87 1.98 13.36
C THR A 94 12.33 1.55 13.56
N PRO A 95 13.08 2.19 14.47
CA PRO A 95 14.43 1.75 14.82
C PRO A 95 14.46 0.26 15.19
N SER A 96 15.54 -0.42 14.82
CA SER A 96 15.77 -1.83 15.16
C SER A 96 16.35 -1.95 16.57
N GLY A 97 15.91 -2.96 17.32
CA GLY A 97 16.40 -3.29 18.64
C GLY A 97 15.89 -4.66 19.08
N THR A 98 16.47 -5.24 20.15
CA THR A 98 15.89 -6.40 20.80
C THR A 98 14.55 -6.03 21.45
N ILE A 99 13.70 -7.00 21.73
CA ILE A 99 12.32 -6.73 22.14
C ILE A 99 12.20 -5.88 23.40
N ASP A 100 13.18 -5.94 24.28
CA ASP A 100 13.29 -5.18 25.53
C ASP A 100 13.92 -3.80 25.35
N GLU A 101 14.57 -3.55 24.22
CA GLU A 101 15.20 -2.27 23.86
C GLU A 101 14.32 -1.41 22.94
N ILE A 102 13.23 -1.96 22.39
CA ILE A 102 12.32 -1.20 21.54
C ILE A 102 11.54 -0.21 22.41
N GLU A 103 11.65 1.08 22.07
CA GLU A 103 10.86 2.12 22.73
C GLU A 103 9.35 1.90 22.48
N LEU A 104 8.54 2.10 23.53
CA LEU A 104 7.08 1.90 23.44
C LEU A 104 6.45 2.84 22.40
N GLU A 105 6.99 4.05 22.24
CA GLU A 105 6.57 5.02 21.25
C GLU A 105 6.73 4.48 19.82
N ASP A 106 7.84 3.80 19.55
CA ASP A 106 8.11 3.17 18.26
C ASP A 106 7.18 1.99 18.00
N TRP A 107 6.91 1.17 19.03
CA TRP A 107 5.92 0.11 18.94
C TRP A 107 4.53 0.66 18.59
N PHE A 108 4.06 1.66 19.36
CA PHE A 108 2.75 2.26 19.12
C PHE A 108 2.67 2.99 17.79
N ALA A 109 3.73 3.67 17.36
CA ALA A 109 3.78 4.30 16.03
C ALA A 109 3.64 3.27 14.91
N ALA A 110 4.36 2.15 14.99
CA ALA A 110 4.23 1.05 14.02
C ALA A 110 2.81 0.47 13.98
N VAL A 111 2.22 0.18 15.15
CA VAL A 111 0.85 -0.35 15.24
C VAL A 111 -0.16 0.65 14.68
N ASN A 112 -0.03 1.92 15.02
CA ASN A 112 -0.96 2.95 14.58
C ASN A 112 -0.93 3.15 13.06
N VAL A 113 0.26 3.23 12.46
CA VAL A 113 0.37 3.44 11.01
C VAL A 113 0.16 2.15 10.24
N ASN A 114 0.93 1.09 10.56
CA ASN A 114 0.99 -0.10 9.72
C ASN A 114 -0.21 -1.05 9.90
N LEU A 115 -0.94 -0.96 11.03
CA LEU A 115 -2.10 -1.81 11.28
C LEU A 115 -3.39 -1.00 11.38
N ASN A 116 -3.50 -0.07 12.32
CA ASN A 116 -4.71 0.72 12.49
C ASN A 116 -5.00 1.58 11.26
N GLY A 117 -3.98 2.24 10.68
CA GLY A 117 -4.12 3.04 9.45
C GLY A 117 -4.57 2.20 8.25
N MET A 118 -4.01 1.00 8.09
CA MET A 118 -4.45 0.09 7.02
C MET A 118 -5.88 -0.43 7.25
N PHE A 119 -6.27 -0.68 8.50
CA PHE A 119 -7.64 -1.05 8.84
C PHE A 119 -8.61 0.10 8.52
N LEU A 120 -8.30 1.34 8.90
CA LEU A 120 -9.14 2.51 8.65
C LEU A 120 -9.36 2.76 7.15
N ALA A 121 -8.30 2.72 6.36
CA ALA A 121 -8.38 2.86 4.92
C ALA A 121 -9.18 1.70 4.26
N ALA A 122 -8.93 0.45 4.68
CA ALA A 122 -9.69 -0.70 4.19
C ALA A 122 -11.18 -0.60 4.55
N ARG A 123 -11.51 -0.16 5.78
CA ARG A 123 -12.89 0.08 6.23
C ARG A 123 -13.60 1.14 5.40
N ALA A 124 -12.94 2.25 5.11
CA ALA A 124 -13.51 3.33 4.29
C ALA A 124 -13.74 2.86 2.84
N ALA A 125 -12.76 2.17 2.24
CA ALA A 125 -12.89 1.60 0.90
C ALA A 125 -14.01 0.55 0.84
N PHE A 126 -14.07 -0.36 1.80
CA PHE A 126 -15.10 -1.40 1.85
C PHE A 126 -16.50 -0.80 1.92
N ARG A 127 -16.70 0.22 2.77
CA ARG A 127 -17.96 0.98 2.86
C ARG A 127 -18.33 1.58 1.52
N GLN A 128 -17.39 2.26 0.85
CA GLN A 128 -17.61 2.88 -0.46
C GLN A 128 -17.95 1.82 -1.52
N MET A 129 -17.16 0.76 -1.65
CA MET A 129 -17.34 -0.31 -2.64
C MET A 129 -18.66 -1.09 -2.45
N ARG A 130 -19.12 -1.20 -1.20
CA ARG A 130 -20.40 -1.85 -0.87
C ARG A 130 -21.60 -0.98 -1.24
N GLN A 131 -21.48 0.33 -1.16
CA GLN A 131 -22.60 1.28 -1.35
C GLN A 131 -22.69 1.83 -2.77
N GLN A 132 -21.62 1.81 -3.54
CA GLN A 132 -21.59 2.34 -4.90
C GLN A 132 -22.39 1.47 -5.90
N SER A 133 -22.72 2.06 -7.06
CA SER A 133 -23.38 1.36 -8.17
C SER A 133 -22.55 1.52 -9.46
N PRO A 134 -22.16 0.42 -10.13
CA PRO A 134 -22.31 -0.97 -9.69
C PRO A 134 -21.52 -1.25 -8.40
N GLN A 135 -22.04 -2.18 -7.58
CA GLN A 135 -21.39 -2.61 -6.34
C GLN A 135 -20.11 -3.40 -6.64
N GLY A 136 -19.13 -3.33 -5.73
CA GLY A 136 -17.89 -4.10 -5.82
C GLY A 136 -16.65 -3.22 -6.02
N GLY A 137 -15.48 -3.86 -5.98
CA GLY A 137 -14.17 -3.24 -6.11
C GLY A 137 -13.06 -4.16 -5.62
N ARG A 138 -11.85 -3.66 -5.52
CA ARG A 138 -10.68 -4.43 -5.11
C ARG A 138 -9.86 -3.70 -4.05
N ILE A 139 -9.48 -4.42 -2.99
CA ILE A 139 -8.53 -3.95 -1.98
C ILE A 139 -7.24 -4.74 -2.13
N ILE A 140 -6.12 -4.05 -2.32
CA ILE A 140 -4.78 -4.63 -2.39
C ILE A 140 -4.00 -4.12 -1.19
N ASN A 141 -3.74 -4.98 -0.22
CA ASN A 141 -2.95 -4.65 0.95
C ASN A 141 -1.45 -4.85 0.67
N ASN A 142 -0.63 -3.85 0.97
CA ASN A 142 0.81 -3.96 0.93
C ASN A 142 1.32 -4.67 2.19
N GLY A 143 1.54 -5.98 2.09
CA GLY A 143 2.16 -6.80 3.10
C GLY A 143 3.68 -6.63 3.16
N SER A 144 4.37 -7.69 3.49
CA SER A 144 5.83 -7.78 3.43
C SER A 144 6.28 -9.23 3.59
N ILE A 145 7.40 -9.58 2.99
CA ILE A 145 8.10 -10.83 3.29
C ILE A 145 8.48 -10.95 4.77
N ALA A 146 8.62 -9.83 5.50
CA ALA A 146 8.86 -9.82 6.94
C ALA A 146 7.70 -10.42 7.76
N ALA A 147 6.50 -10.54 7.18
CA ALA A 147 5.38 -11.25 7.81
C ALA A 147 5.65 -12.76 7.95
N HIS A 148 6.51 -13.30 7.10
CA HIS A 148 6.84 -14.75 7.04
C HIS A 148 8.23 -15.05 7.57
N VAL A 149 9.22 -14.22 7.19
CA VAL A 149 10.63 -14.38 7.58
C VAL A 149 11.14 -13.04 8.12
N PRO A 150 10.92 -12.76 9.41
CA PRO A 150 11.35 -11.50 10.03
C PRO A 150 12.87 -11.41 10.10
N ARG A 151 13.37 -10.19 10.20
CA ARG A 151 14.79 -9.91 10.50
C ARG A 151 14.96 -9.72 12.01
N PRO A 152 16.14 -10.02 12.56
CA PRO A 152 16.44 -9.62 13.93
C PRO A 152 16.17 -8.13 14.18
N GLY A 153 15.66 -7.79 15.34
CA GLY A 153 15.38 -6.40 15.73
C GLY A 153 14.19 -5.73 15.03
N SER A 154 13.31 -6.47 14.34
CA SER A 154 12.20 -5.90 13.56
C SER A 154 10.81 -6.21 14.12
N ALA A 155 10.69 -6.48 15.41
CA ALA A 155 9.46 -6.97 16.02
C ALA A 155 8.22 -6.08 15.73
N PRO A 156 8.24 -4.73 15.83
CA PRO A 156 7.07 -3.90 15.55
C PRO A 156 6.62 -4.02 14.10
N TYR A 157 7.55 -3.99 13.17
CA TYR A 157 7.25 -4.11 11.74
C TYR A 157 6.75 -5.50 11.38
N ALA A 158 7.45 -6.55 11.80
CA ALA A 158 7.08 -7.93 11.51
C ALA A 158 5.71 -8.30 12.09
N ALA A 159 5.44 -7.92 13.34
CA ALA A 159 4.16 -8.17 13.98
C ALA A 159 3.00 -7.49 13.24
N THR A 160 3.16 -6.21 12.87
CA THR A 160 2.13 -5.47 12.13
C THR A 160 1.90 -6.06 10.74
N LYS A 161 2.95 -6.43 10.00
CA LYS A 161 2.81 -7.03 8.66
C LYS A 161 2.22 -8.45 8.73
N SER A 162 2.49 -9.22 9.78
CA SER A 162 1.81 -10.50 10.02
C SER A 162 0.31 -10.31 10.31
N ALA A 163 -0.06 -9.27 11.07
CA ALA A 163 -1.46 -8.93 11.33
C ALA A 163 -2.23 -8.55 10.05
N ILE A 164 -1.58 -7.89 9.07
CA ILE A 164 -2.18 -7.57 7.77
C ILE A 164 -2.58 -8.83 7.00
N THR A 165 -1.86 -9.94 7.14
CA THR A 165 -2.26 -11.22 6.55
C THR A 165 -3.60 -11.71 7.11
N GLY A 166 -3.83 -11.55 8.41
CA GLY A 166 -5.12 -11.84 9.05
C GLY A 166 -6.23 -10.91 8.55
N LEU A 167 -5.96 -9.60 8.51
CA LEU A 167 -6.88 -8.59 8.00
C LEU A 167 -7.29 -8.88 6.54
N THR A 168 -6.32 -9.21 5.68
CA THR A 168 -6.57 -9.55 4.27
C THR A 168 -7.51 -10.74 4.13
N ARG A 169 -7.30 -11.80 4.92
CA ARG A 169 -8.17 -12.98 4.91
C ARG A 169 -9.60 -12.66 5.35
N SER A 170 -9.75 -11.86 6.41
CA SER A 170 -11.07 -11.42 6.89
C SER A 170 -11.79 -10.58 5.85
N LEU A 171 -11.12 -9.57 5.27
CA LEU A 171 -11.70 -8.73 4.22
C LEU A 171 -12.09 -9.54 2.98
N SER A 172 -11.30 -10.56 2.61
CA SER A 172 -11.61 -11.45 1.49
C SER A 172 -12.90 -12.28 1.75
N LEU A 173 -13.15 -12.69 2.99
CA LEU A 173 -14.38 -13.40 3.36
C LEU A 173 -15.58 -12.45 3.37
N ASP A 174 -15.44 -11.31 4.05
CA ASP A 174 -16.53 -10.34 4.21
C ASP A 174 -16.94 -9.68 2.89
N GLY A 175 -15.98 -9.57 1.95
CA GLY A 175 -16.20 -8.94 0.65
C GLY A 175 -16.99 -9.77 -0.36
N ARG A 176 -17.02 -11.11 -0.22
CA ARG A 176 -17.65 -12.02 -1.19
C ARG A 176 -19.10 -11.68 -1.54
N PRO A 177 -20.00 -11.41 -0.56
CA PRO A 177 -21.38 -11.07 -0.86
C PRO A 177 -21.56 -9.74 -1.61
N PHE A 178 -20.52 -8.90 -1.63
CA PHE A 178 -20.55 -7.54 -2.16
C PHE A 178 -19.67 -7.34 -3.41
N GLN A 179 -19.15 -8.43 -3.99
CA GLN A 179 -18.20 -8.38 -5.11
C GLN A 179 -16.94 -7.54 -4.81
N ILE A 180 -16.49 -7.57 -3.56
CA ILE A 180 -15.26 -6.91 -3.13
C ILE A 180 -14.16 -7.97 -3.02
N ALA A 181 -13.20 -7.91 -3.95
CA ALA A 181 -12.01 -8.74 -3.91
C ALA A 181 -10.98 -8.15 -2.95
N CYS A 182 -10.34 -8.98 -2.12
CA CYS A 182 -9.24 -8.52 -1.29
C CYS A 182 -8.04 -9.46 -1.44
N GLY A 183 -6.88 -8.89 -1.74
CA GLY A 183 -5.61 -9.61 -1.84
C GLY A 183 -4.47 -8.87 -1.18
N GLN A 184 -3.33 -9.52 -1.07
CA GLN A 184 -2.12 -8.98 -0.46
C GLN A 184 -0.93 -9.19 -1.40
N ILE A 185 -0.10 -8.15 -1.50
CA ILE A 185 1.21 -8.25 -2.14
C ILE A 185 2.30 -8.13 -1.07
N ASP A 186 3.14 -9.16 -0.93
CA ASP A 186 4.29 -9.17 -0.04
C ASP A 186 5.53 -8.76 -0.84
N ILE A 187 5.95 -7.52 -0.62
CA ILE A 187 7.07 -6.93 -1.34
C ILE A 187 8.35 -7.08 -0.51
N GLY A 188 9.39 -7.59 -1.15
CA GLY A 188 10.73 -7.65 -0.59
C GLY A 188 11.44 -6.29 -0.65
N ASN A 189 12.75 -6.28 -0.90
CA ASN A 189 13.53 -5.05 -0.92
C ASN A 189 13.38 -4.30 -2.27
N ALA A 190 12.22 -3.70 -2.54
CA ALA A 190 12.11 -2.71 -3.63
C ALA A 190 13.01 -1.52 -3.32
N ARG A 191 13.75 -1.02 -4.31
CA ARG A 191 14.64 0.14 -4.15
C ARG A 191 13.81 1.40 -3.91
N THR A 192 13.76 1.83 -2.67
CA THR A 192 13.04 3.02 -2.20
C THR A 192 13.91 3.77 -1.21
N PRO A 193 13.69 5.07 -0.98
CA PRO A 193 14.43 5.83 0.04
C PRO A 193 14.43 5.12 1.40
N MET A 194 13.32 4.52 1.79
CA MET A 194 13.18 3.76 3.04
C MET A 194 14.13 2.55 3.12
N VAL A 195 14.28 1.80 2.03
CA VAL A 195 15.17 0.61 1.98
C VAL A 195 16.62 1.05 1.86
N GLU A 196 16.91 2.14 1.15
CA GLU A 196 18.24 2.72 1.05
C GLU A 196 18.75 3.20 2.42
N ASP A 197 17.90 3.92 3.19
CA ASP A 197 18.22 4.34 4.56
C ASP A 197 18.48 3.14 5.48
N LEU A 198 17.66 2.09 5.40
CA LEU A 198 17.88 0.86 6.18
C LEU A 198 19.20 0.18 5.82
N SER A 199 19.53 0.07 4.53
CA SER A 199 20.78 -0.52 4.06
C SER A 199 21.99 0.29 4.51
N ALA A 200 21.90 1.62 4.44
CA ALA A 200 22.97 2.53 4.91
C ALA A 200 23.19 2.40 6.43
N ARG A 201 22.13 2.32 7.22
CA ARG A 201 22.23 2.11 8.68
C ARG A 201 22.85 0.75 9.02
N GLN A 202 22.47 -0.32 8.29
CA GLN A 202 23.05 -1.65 8.49
C GLN A 202 24.56 -1.64 8.23
N VAL A 203 25.02 -1.05 7.11
CA VAL A 203 26.44 -0.95 6.77
C VAL A 203 27.20 -0.04 7.75
N SER A 204 26.55 1.02 8.26
CA SER A 204 27.14 1.91 9.26
C SER A 204 27.35 1.22 10.60
N ALA A 205 26.43 0.35 11.00
CA ALA A 205 26.51 -0.43 12.25
C ALA A 205 27.50 -1.61 12.15
N ASP A 206 27.61 -2.20 10.96
CA ASP A 206 28.54 -3.28 10.65
C ASP A 206 29.13 -3.07 9.25
N PRO A 207 30.37 -2.51 9.16
CA PRO A 207 31.04 -2.29 7.88
C PRO A 207 31.31 -3.55 7.06
N SER A 208 31.21 -4.74 7.67
CA SER A 208 31.32 -6.03 6.97
C SER A 208 30.00 -6.53 6.41
N ALA A 209 28.88 -5.87 6.75
CA ALA A 209 27.57 -6.26 6.29
C ALA A 209 27.42 -6.10 4.77
N VAL A 210 26.84 -7.10 4.14
CA VAL A 210 26.52 -7.03 2.71
C VAL A 210 25.33 -6.11 2.50
N PRO A 211 25.42 -5.12 1.60
CA PRO A 211 24.29 -4.25 1.27
C PRO A 211 23.04 -5.04 0.88
N MET A 212 21.87 -4.50 1.21
CA MET A 212 20.60 -5.16 0.89
C MET A 212 20.45 -5.35 -0.62
N GLN A 213 20.17 -6.58 -1.02
CA GLN A 213 19.81 -6.88 -2.41
C GLN A 213 18.45 -6.28 -2.71
N THR A 214 18.36 -5.47 -3.77
CA THR A 214 17.15 -4.74 -4.15
C THR A 214 16.75 -5.01 -5.58
N PHE A 215 15.49 -4.71 -5.93
CA PHE A 215 14.97 -4.70 -7.30
C PHE A 215 14.30 -3.34 -7.58
N ALA A 216 14.03 -3.05 -8.84
CA ALA A 216 13.43 -1.78 -9.24
C ALA A 216 12.02 -1.61 -8.67
N VAL A 217 11.70 -0.43 -8.12
CA VAL A 217 10.38 -0.15 -7.51
C VAL A 217 9.26 -0.20 -8.56
N GLU A 218 9.59 0.04 -9.82
CA GLU A 218 8.70 -0.04 -10.98
C GLU A 218 8.15 -1.46 -11.17
N ASP A 219 8.93 -2.50 -10.87
CA ASP A 219 8.47 -3.89 -10.95
C ASP A 219 7.43 -4.21 -9.88
N ALA A 220 7.56 -3.60 -8.68
CA ALA A 220 6.51 -3.66 -7.67
C ALA A 220 5.25 -2.95 -8.13
N ALA A 221 5.36 -1.78 -8.77
CA ALA A 221 4.24 -1.04 -9.32
C ALA A 221 3.51 -1.83 -10.43
N GLN A 222 4.26 -2.48 -11.34
CA GLN A 222 3.68 -3.36 -12.38
C GLN A 222 2.93 -4.56 -11.77
N SER A 223 3.43 -5.12 -10.67
CA SER A 223 2.75 -6.20 -9.97
C SER A 223 1.42 -5.76 -9.35
N VAL A 224 1.37 -4.54 -8.79
CA VAL A 224 0.13 -3.94 -8.29
C VAL A 224 -0.85 -3.68 -9.44
N LEU A 225 -0.38 -3.18 -10.59
CA LEU A 225 -1.20 -2.97 -11.78
C LEU A 225 -1.79 -4.30 -12.28
N HIS A 226 -0.99 -5.36 -12.35
CA HIS A 226 -1.48 -6.69 -12.71
C HIS A 226 -2.62 -7.14 -11.79
N MET A 227 -2.47 -7.00 -10.47
CA MET A 227 -3.54 -7.34 -9.52
C MET A 227 -4.78 -6.47 -9.73
N ALA A 228 -4.60 -5.17 -9.99
CA ALA A 228 -5.67 -4.21 -10.17
C ALA A 228 -6.47 -4.46 -11.46
N ASP A 229 -5.81 -4.93 -12.53
CA ASP A 229 -6.42 -5.13 -13.86
C ASP A 229 -7.26 -6.40 -13.97
N LEU A 230 -7.14 -7.34 -13.05
CA LEU A 230 -7.93 -8.55 -13.06
C LEU A 230 -9.43 -8.25 -12.94
N PRO A 231 -10.31 -9.01 -13.62
CA PRO A 231 -11.74 -8.94 -13.39
C PRO A 231 -12.07 -9.31 -11.92
N LEU A 232 -13.22 -8.85 -11.41
CA LEU A 232 -13.58 -9.08 -10.00
C LEU A 232 -13.83 -10.56 -9.65
N GLU A 233 -14.12 -11.40 -10.64
CA GLU A 233 -14.26 -12.85 -10.48
C GLU A 233 -12.91 -13.55 -10.21
N ALA A 234 -11.79 -12.91 -10.57
CA ALA A 234 -10.45 -13.42 -10.32
C ALA A 234 -9.72 -12.59 -9.28
N ASN A 235 -9.13 -13.23 -8.29
CA ASN A 235 -8.39 -12.56 -7.23
C ASN A 235 -7.02 -13.20 -7.01
N VAL A 236 -5.97 -12.39 -7.02
CA VAL A 236 -4.66 -12.78 -6.47
C VAL A 236 -4.76 -12.63 -4.96
N GLN A 237 -4.96 -13.75 -4.26
CA GLN A 237 -5.13 -13.73 -2.81
C GLN A 237 -3.83 -13.33 -2.08
N PHE A 238 -2.69 -13.91 -2.53
CA PHE A 238 -1.35 -13.56 -2.06
C PHE A 238 -0.37 -13.58 -3.23
N MET A 239 0.46 -12.55 -3.31
CA MET A 239 1.57 -12.45 -4.27
C MET A 239 2.83 -12.09 -3.50
N THR A 240 3.96 -12.71 -3.82
CA THR A 240 5.27 -12.33 -3.28
C THR A 240 6.18 -11.91 -4.42
N ILE A 241 6.77 -10.73 -4.31
CA ILE A 241 7.79 -10.21 -5.23
C ILE A 241 9.02 -9.74 -4.46
N MET A 242 10.20 -10.14 -4.90
CA MET A 242 11.45 -9.80 -4.22
C MET A 242 12.63 -9.82 -5.19
N ALA A 243 13.76 -9.25 -4.78
CA ALA A 243 15.01 -9.38 -5.56
C ALA A 243 15.41 -10.86 -5.70
N THR A 244 15.74 -11.27 -6.92
CA THR A 244 16.15 -12.67 -7.22
C THR A 244 17.33 -13.13 -6.36
N THR A 245 18.26 -12.23 -6.08
CA THR A 245 19.47 -12.51 -5.30
C THR A 245 19.27 -12.39 -3.78
N MET A 246 18.08 -11.99 -3.34
CA MET A 246 17.77 -11.82 -1.92
C MET A 246 17.77 -13.17 -1.19
N PRO A 247 18.48 -13.30 -0.05
CA PRO A 247 18.52 -14.54 0.72
C PRO A 247 17.21 -14.70 1.53
N TYR A 248 16.15 -15.14 0.86
CA TYR A 248 14.83 -15.40 1.45
C TYR A 248 14.53 -16.89 1.51
N ILE A 249 14.64 -17.59 0.38
CA ILE A 249 14.53 -19.05 0.29
C ILE A 249 15.88 -19.66 0.65
N GLY A 250 15.87 -20.78 1.37
CA GLY A 250 17.11 -21.50 1.74
C GLY A 250 17.89 -20.86 2.90
N ARG A 251 17.29 -19.98 3.67
CA ARG A 251 17.84 -19.61 4.98
C ARG A 251 17.61 -20.77 5.94
N GLY A 252 18.65 -21.53 6.12
CA GLY A 252 18.77 -22.60 7.14
C GLY A 252 19.51 -22.10 8.34
#